data_84cd9e4474817f26011567cff34e2cad
#
_entry.id   84cd9e4474817f26011567cff34e2cad
#
_cell.length_a   1.000
_cell.length_b   1.000
_cell.length_c   1.000
_cell.angle_alpha   90.00
_cell.angle_beta   90.00
_cell.angle_gamma   90.00
#
_symmetry.space_group_name_H-M   'P 1'
#
loop_
_entity.id
_entity.type
_entity.pdbx_description
1 polymer ?
#
loop_
_entity_poly.entity_id
_entity_poly.type
_entity_poly.pdbx_seq_one_letter_code
_entity_poly.pdbx_strand_id
1 'polypeptide(L)'
;IQQQQRFYRQQNQLDIDLRLAELKGLQAQFQQLNDQQIPLAVQVQQKTLQGFRLGKFAVTDVQQATAQLQDVRLRKVQLLKQAWQLSIDVQSARIGLAAEQITAKDALMQLNQRVWQQSNAFPSQVGE
;
A
#
# COMPACT_ATOMS: atom_id res chain seq x y z
N ILE A 1 3.38 -14.28 27.61
CA ILE A 1 3.84 -12.96 27.09
C ILE A 1 4.55 -13.13 25.73
N GLN A 2 5.44 -14.12 25.56
CA GLN A 2 6.08 -14.39 24.26
C GLN A 2 5.09 -14.87 23.19
N GLN A 3 4.06 -15.61 23.56
CA GLN A 3 3.02 -16.07 22.65
C GLN A 3 2.15 -14.92 22.14
N GLN A 4 1.84 -13.95 23.00
CA GLN A 4 1.10 -12.75 22.60
C GLN A 4 1.90 -11.89 21.62
N GLN A 5 3.21 -11.71 21.83
CA GLN A 5 4.07 -10.98 20.90
C GLN A 5 4.18 -11.65 19.54
N ARG A 6 4.27 -12.99 19.50
CA ARG A 6 4.25 -13.76 18.24
C ARG A 6 2.92 -13.61 17.52
N PHE A 7 1.81 -13.64 18.26
CA PHE A 7 0.48 -13.47 17.70
C PHE A 7 0.31 -12.09 17.08
N TYR A 8 0.74 -11.02 17.76
CA TYR A 8 0.71 -9.65 17.22
C TYR A 8 1.59 -9.50 15.97
N ARG A 9 2.77 -10.09 15.95
CA ARG A 9 3.65 -10.08 14.79
C ARG A 9 3.04 -10.79 13.59
N GLN A 10 2.41 -11.94 13.81
CA GLN A 10 1.73 -12.68 12.75
C GLN A 10 0.53 -11.91 12.21
N GLN A 11 -0.26 -11.28 13.07
CA GLN A 11 -1.38 -10.43 12.64
C GLN A 11 -0.90 -9.24 11.82
N ASN A 12 0.15 -8.56 12.27
CA ASN A 12 0.71 -7.42 11.57
C ASN A 12 1.29 -7.83 10.21
N GLN A 13 1.95 -8.98 10.13
CA GLN A 13 2.48 -9.51 8.88
C GLN A 13 1.36 -9.89 7.90
N LEU A 14 0.31 -10.53 8.38
CA LEU A 14 -0.88 -10.85 7.57
C LEU A 14 -1.57 -9.59 7.06
N ASP A 15 -1.68 -8.56 7.90
CA ASP A 15 -2.28 -7.29 7.52
C ASP A 15 -1.47 -6.60 6.41
N ILE A 16 -0.15 -6.60 6.51
CA ILE A 16 0.75 -6.09 5.47
C ILE A 16 0.59 -6.89 4.17
N ASP A 17 0.55 -8.22 4.25
CA ASP A 17 0.41 -9.08 3.08
C ASP A 17 -0.94 -8.86 2.36
N LEU A 18 -2.02 -8.67 3.11
CA LEU A 18 -3.34 -8.31 2.57
C LEU A 18 -3.32 -6.96 1.88
N ARG A 19 -2.69 -5.95 2.47
CA ARG A 19 -2.55 -4.62 1.87
C ARG A 19 -1.70 -4.64 0.61
N LEU A 20 -0.63 -5.44 0.59
CA LEU A 20 0.18 -5.63 -0.62
C LEU A 20 -0.61 -6.30 -1.75
N ALA A 21 -1.44 -7.31 -1.43
CA ALA A 21 -2.31 -7.95 -2.40
C ALA A 21 -3.36 -6.97 -2.96
N GLU A 22 -3.94 -6.13 -2.09
CA GLU A 22 -4.86 -5.07 -2.48
C GLU A 22 -4.17 -4.03 -3.38
N LEU A 23 -2.94 -3.65 -3.06
CA LEU A 23 -2.14 -2.73 -3.89
C LEU A 23 -1.88 -3.30 -5.29
N LYS A 24 -1.55 -4.58 -5.40
CA LYS A 24 -1.40 -5.26 -6.69
C LYS A 24 -2.70 -5.26 -7.50
N GLY A 25 -3.85 -5.48 -6.83
CA GLY A 25 -5.16 -5.40 -7.45
C GLY A 25 -5.45 -4.00 -8.01
N LEU A 26 -5.13 -2.95 -7.25
CA LEU A 26 -5.28 -1.56 -7.69
C LEU A 26 -4.36 -1.24 -8.87
N GLN A 27 -3.13 -1.73 -8.86
CA GLN A 27 -2.19 -1.56 -9.98
C GLN A 27 -2.70 -2.23 -11.26
N ALA A 28 -3.27 -3.44 -11.15
CA ALA A 28 -3.86 -4.15 -12.30
C ALA A 28 -5.05 -3.39 -12.87
N GLN A 29 -5.94 -2.87 -12.02
CA GLN A 29 -7.06 -2.03 -12.43
C GLN A 29 -6.59 -0.73 -13.10
N PHE A 30 -5.55 -0.10 -12.55
CA PHE A 30 -4.96 1.11 -13.13
C PHE A 30 -4.39 0.85 -14.51
N GLN A 31 -3.65 -0.25 -14.71
CA GLN A 31 -3.09 -0.62 -16.02
C GLN A 31 -4.19 -0.86 -17.04
N GLN A 32 -5.23 -1.60 -16.68
CA GLN A 32 -6.36 -1.86 -17.56
C GLN A 32 -7.06 -0.56 -17.96
N LEU A 33 -7.26 0.34 -17.01
CA LEU A 33 -7.86 1.64 -17.25
C LEU A 33 -7.00 2.49 -18.18
N ASN A 34 -5.71 2.59 -17.91
CA ASN A 34 -4.77 3.43 -18.64
C ASN A 34 -4.49 2.91 -20.05
N ASP A 35 -4.40 1.60 -20.22
CA ASP A 35 -3.98 0.98 -21.49
C ASP A 35 -5.14 0.66 -22.42
N GLN A 36 -6.34 0.42 -21.88
CA GLN A 36 -7.49 -0.01 -22.67
C GLN A 36 -8.68 0.95 -22.60
N GLN A 37 -9.14 1.31 -21.42
CA GLN A 37 -10.38 2.08 -21.26
C GLN A 37 -10.24 3.54 -21.66
N ILE A 38 -9.16 4.22 -21.26
CA ILE A 38 -8.91 5.61 -21.64
C ILE A 38 -8.69 5.76 -23.14
N PRO A 39 -7.83 4.98 -23.79
CA PRO A 39 -7.65 5.08 -25.24
C PRO A 39 -8.96 4.80 -26.01
N LEU A 40 -9.75 3.84 -25.57
CA LEU A 40 -11.05 3.54 -26.17
C LEU A 40 -12.02 4.72 -26.04
N ALA A 41 -12.12 5.32 -24.86
CA ALA A 41 -12.96 6.49 -24.60
C ALA A 41 -12.54 7.69 -25.46
N VAL A 42 -11.24 7.89 -25.63
CA VAL A 42 -10.68 8.94 -26.52
C VAL A 42 -11.10 8.69 -27.96
N GLN A 43 -10.97 7.46 -28.45
CA GLN A 43 -11.39 7.10 -29.81
C GLN A 43 -12.88 7.31 -30.03
N VAL A 44 -13.72 6.90 -29.08
CA VAL A 44 -15.18 7.08 -29.14
C VAL A 44 -15.52 8.58 -29.20
N GLN A 45 -14.87 9.40 -28.36
CA GLN A 45 -15.07 10.85 -28.39
C GLN A 45 -14.69 11.45 -29.74
N GLN A 46 -13.52 11.09 -30.28
CA GLN A 46 -13.04 11.61 -31.56
C GLN A 46 -13.96 11.21 -32.73
N LYS A 47 -14.36 9.95 -32.79
CA LYS A 47 -15.28 9.45 -33.83
C LYS A 47 -16.65 10.09 -33.72
N THR A 48 -17.15 10.29 -32.51
CA THR A 48 -18.44 10.95 -32.28
C THR A 48 -18.38 12.41 -32.70
N LEU A 49 -17.27 13.10 -32.40
CA LEU A 49 -17.05 14.49 -32.83
C LEU A 49 -16.99 14.61 -34.35
N GLN A 50 -16.27 13.69 -35.04
CA GLN A 50 -16.24 13.65 -36.49
C GLN A 50 -17.62 13.41 -37.08
N GLY A 51 -18.37 12.44 -36.52
CA GLY A 51 -19.74 12.16 -36.95
C GLY A 51 -20.69 13.34 -36.75
N PHE A 52 -20.52 14.11 -35.67
CA PHE A 52 -21.24 15.35 -35.44
C PHE A 52 -20.93 16.41 -36.51
N ARG A 53 -19.67 16.61 -36.85
CA ARG A 53 -19.25 17.54 -37.92
C ARG A 53 -19.83 17.16 -39.27
N LEU A 54 -20.01 15.86 -39.51
CA LEU A 54 -20.62 15.34 -40.75
C LEU A 54 -22.14 15.28 -40.69
N GLY A 55 -22.76 15.74 -39.60
CA GLY A 55 -24.21 15.70 -39.42
C GLY A 55 -24.82 14.33 -39.08
N LYS A 56 -23.97 13.33 -38.74
CA LYS A 56 -24.42 11.96 -38.45
C LYS A 56 -24.86 11.78 -36.99
N PHE A 57 -24.31 12.55 -36.07
CA PHE A 57 -24.59 12.46 -34.64
C PHE A 57 -25.09 13.79 -34.10
N ALA A 58 -25.87 13.70 -33.01
CA ALA A 58 -26.36 14.87 -32.30
C ALA A 58 -25.32 15.44 -31.31
N VAL A 59 -25.49 16.69 -30.90
CA VAL A 59 -24.65 17.33 -29.85
C VAL A 59 -24.69 16.51 -28.55
N THR A 60 -25.83 15.92 -28.22
CA THR A 60 -25.99 15.07 -27.03
C THR A 60 -25.07 13.86 -27.05
N ASP A 61 -24.83 13.28 -28.23
CA ASP A 61 -23.91 12.14 -28.35
C ASP A 61 -22.46 12.55 -28.06
N VAL A 62 -22.04 13.74 -28.51
CA VAL A 62 -20.71 14.32 -28.21
C VAL A 62 -20.57 14.61 -26.74
N GLN A 63 -21.59 15.18 -26.13
CA GLN A 63 -21.60 15.47 -24.68
C GLN A 63 -21.49 14.18 -23.85
N GLN A 64 -22.22 13.14 -24.25
CA GLN A 64 -22.18 11.84 -23.57
C GLN A 64 -20.79 11.18 -23.70
N ALA A 65 -20.19 11.19 -24.88
CA ALA A 65 -18.86 10.65 -25.10
C ALA A 65 -17.79 11.40 -24.31
N THR A 66 -17.92 12.73 -24.23
CA THR A 66 -17.02 13.58 -23.45
C THR A 66 -17.16 13.30 -21.95
N ALA A 67 -18.38 13.14 -21.45
CA ALA A 67 -18.66 12.81 -20.06
C ALA A 67 -18.06 11.44 -19.68
N GLN A 68 -18.20 10.45 -20.56
CA GLN A 68 -17.58 9.14 -20.34
C GLN A 68 -16.05 9.20 -20.27
N LEU A 69 -15.43 9.98 -21.14
CA LEU A 69 -13.97 10.19 -21.09
C LEU A 69 -13.53 10.85 -19.78
N GLN A 70 -14.27 11.85 -19.33
CA GLN A 70 -13.98 12.50 -18.05
C GLN A 70 -14.17 11.57 -16.86
N ASP A 71 -15.19 10.73 -16.87
CA ASP A 71 -15.42 9.71 -15.83
C ASP A 71 -14.27 8.72 -15.73
N VAL A 72 -13.78 8.25 -16.84
CA VAL A 72 -12.65 7.30 -16.89
C VAL A 72 -11.36 7.97 -16.38
N ARG A 73 -11.11 9.22 -16.76
CA ARG A 73 -9.98 10.01 -16.25
C ARG A 73 -10.08 10.29 -14.75
N LEU A 74 -11.26 10.60 -14.26
CA LEU A 74 -11.48 10.78 -12.83
C LEU A 74 -11.25 9.49 -12.05
N ARG A 75 -11.70 8.37 -12.58
CA ARG A 75 -11.47 7.05 -12.00
C ARG A 75 -9.98 6.72 -11.90
N LYS A 76 -9.20 7.10 -12.91
CA LYS A 76 -7.74 6.99 -12.89
C LYS A 76 -7.14 7.75 -11.72
N VAL A 77 -7.54 8.99 -11.51
CA VAL A 77 -7.07 9.82 -10.39
C VAL A 77 -7.44 9.22 -9.04
N GLN A 78 -8.67 8.71 -8.91
CA GLN A 78 -9.13 8.04 -7.69
C GLN A 78 -8.32 6.78 -7.39
N LEU A 79 -8.03 5.95 -8.39
CA LEU A 79 -7.20 4.75 -8.23
C LEU A 79 -5.77 5.11 -7.83
N LEU A 80 -5.19 6.14 -8.41
CA LEU A 80 -3.88 6.65 -8.01
C LEU A 80 -3.86 7.11 -6.56
N LYS A 81 -4.88 7.83 -6.13
CA LYS A 81 -5.01 8.30 -4.76
C LYS A 81 -5.10 7.12 -3.78
N GLN A 82 -5.94 6.13 -4.08
CA GLN A 82 -6.08 4.92 -3.26
C GLN A 82 -4.76 4.14 -3.19
N ALA A 83 -4.07 3.96 -4.31
CA ALA A 83 -2.78 3.28 -4.36
C ALA A 83 -1.72 4.02 -3.54
N TRP A 84 -1.68 5.34 -3.60
CA TRP A 84 -0.78 6.17 -2.80
C TRP A 84 -1.03 6.03 -1.31
N GLN A 85 -2.29 6.13 -0.88
CA GLN A 85 -2.66 5.96 0.53
C GLN A 85 -2.29 4.58 1.05
N LEU A 86 -2.60 3.54 0.27
CA LEU A 86 -2.28 2.16 0.64
C LEU A 86 -0.77 1.93 0.69
N SER A 87 0.00 2.50 -0.23
CA SER A 87 1.46 2.45 -0.24
C SER A 87 2.06 3.09 1.01
N ILE A 88 1.55 4.25 1.42
CA ILE A 88 1.97 4.93 2.64
C ILE A 88 1.63 4.09 3.88
N ASP A 89 0.44 3.50 3.93
CA ASP A 89 0.01 2.64 5.03
C ASP A 89 0.91 1.40 5.17
N VAL A 90 1.27 0.77 4.05
CA VAL A 90 2.20 -0.37 4.03
C VAL A 90 3.58 0.03 4.53
N GLN A 91 4.11 1.15 4.07
CA GLN A 91 5.41 1.65 4.51
C GLN A 91 5.40 1.99 6.00
N SER A 92 4.35 2.65 6.48
CA SER A 92 4.19 2.98 7.90
C SER A 92 4.12 1.72 8.77
N ALA A 93 3.39 0.70 8.34
CA ALA A 93 3.31 -0.58 9.04
C ALA A 93 4.65 -1.31 9.08
N ARG A 94 5.41 -1.30 7.97
CA ARG A 94 6.76 -1.88 7.91
C ARG A 94 7.74 -1.15 8.83
N ILE A 95 7.69 0.17 8.87
CA ILE A 95 8.52 0.98 9.77
C ILE A 95 8.16 0.68 11.22
N GLY A 96 6.88 0.57 11.56
CA GLY A 96 6.40 0.20 12.89
C GLY A 96 6.93 -1.16 13.34
N LEU A 97 6.86 -2.18 12.48
CA LEU A 97 7.42 -3.51 12.76
C LEU A 97 8.94 -3.48 12.94
N ALA A 98 9.66 -2.75 12.10
CA ALA A 98 11.10 -2.60 12.21
C ALA A 98 11.50 -1.91 13.52
N ALA A 99 10.76 -0.86 13.94
CA ALA A 99 10.97 -0.17 15.21
C ALA A 99 10.73 -1.10 16.40
N GLU A 100 9.68 -1.92 16.37
CA GLU A 100 9.40 -2.92 17.41
C GLU A 100 10.53 -3.96 17.50
N GLN A 101 11.06 -4.43 16.39
CA GLN A 101 12.18 -5.37 16.35
C GLN A 101 13.45 -4.76 16.95
N ILE A 102 13.76 -3.51 16.64
CA ILE A 102 14.92 -2.78 17.19
C ILE A 102 14.76 -2.62 18.70
N THR A 103 13.58 -2.21 19.17
CA THR A 103 13.28 -2.04 20.59
C THR A 103 13.39 -3.37 21.36
N ALA A 104 12.87 -4.46 20.81
CA ALA A 104 12.97 -5.79 21.40
C ALA A 104 14.44 -6.26 21.47
N LYS A 105 15.22 -6.00 20.43
CA LYS A 105 16.64 -6.34 20.37
C LYS A 105 17.46 -5.55 21.43
N ASP A 106 17.19 -4.27 21.58
CA ASP A 106 17.82 -3.42 22.61
C ASP A 106 17.46 -3.89 24.02
N ALA A 107 16.18 -4.26 24.26
CA ALA A 107 15.75 -4.80 25.52
C ALA A 107 16.46 -6.11 25.88
N LEU A 108 16.66 -7.00 24.91
CA LEU A 108 17.40 -8.24 25.07
C LEU A 108 18.89 -7.98 25.36
N MET A 109 19.51 -7.00 24.69
CA MET A 109 20.91 -6.62 24.96
C MET A 109 21.07 -6.06 26.36
N GLN A 110 20.17 -5.21 26.82
CA GLN A 110 20.20 -4.67 28.19
C GLN A 110 20.02 -5.77 29.24
N LEU A 111 19.12 -6.71 29.00
CA LEU A 111 18.94 -7.87 29.87
C LEU A 111 20.19 -8.71 29.98
N ASN A 112 20.82 -8.98 28.84
CA ASN A 112 22.06 -9.75 28.78
C ASN A 112 23.20 -9.05 29.53
N GLN A 113 23.33 -7.74 29.41
CA GLN A 113 24.32 -6.95 30.16
C GLN A 113 24.08 -6.99 31.67
N ARG A 114 22.82 -6.92 32.10
CA ARG A 114 22.47 -7.03 33.54
C ARG A 114 22.83 -8.40 34.11
N VAL A 115 22.56 -9.47 33.38
CA VAL A 115 22.92 -10.84 33.77
C VAL A 115 24.44 -10.99 33.91
N TRP A 116 25.21 -10.43 32.98
CA TRP A 116 26.68 -10.43 33.04
C TRP A 116 27.20 -9.65 34.25
N GLN A 117 26.63 -8.50 34.57
CA GLN A 117 27.01 -7.70 35.70
C GLN A 117 26.70 -8.41 37.02
N GLN A 118 25.55 -9.08 37.12
CA GLN A 118 25.21 -9.85 38.31
C GLN A 118 26.08 -11.08 38.46
N SER A 119 26.44 -11.74 37.37
CA SER A 119 27.35 -12.89 37.40
C SER A 119 28.76 -12.52 37.86
N ASN A 120 29.24 -11.33 37.48
CA ASN A 120 30.54 -10.84 37.89
C ASN A 120 30.56 -10.12 39.25
N ALA A 121 29.37 -9.83 39.80
CA ALA A 121 29.24 -9.18 41.11
C ALA A 121 29.34 -10.15 42.28
N PHE A 122 29.36 -11.46 42.06
CA PHE A 122 29.73 -12.44 43.07
C PHE A 122 31.26 -12.54 43.12
N PRO A 123 31.93 -11.88 44.04
CA PRO A 123 33.31 -12.17 44.25
C PRO A 123 33.41 -13.63 44.70
N SER A 124 34.22 -14.40 44.01
CA SER A 124 34.60 -15.72 44.47
C SER A 124 35.21 -15.55 45.87
N GLN A 125 34.40 -15.63 46.91
CA GLN A 125 34.91 -15.92 48.23
C GLN A 125 35.28 -17.39 48.27
N VAL A 126 36.32 -17.72 47.55
CA VAL A 126 37.12 -18.88 47.82
C VAL A 126 38.42 -18.32 48.41
N GLY A 127 38.29 -17.84 49.60
CA GLY A 127 39.41 -17.52 50.39
C GLY A 127 39.53 -18.51 51.49
N GLU A 128 40.62 -19.26 51.45
CA GLU A 128 41.21 -19.92 52.60
C GLU A 128 40.33 -20.95 53.31
#